data_da7c263da55cc513105801a3c282ee00
#
_entry.id   da7c263da55cc513105801a3c282ee00
#
_cell.length_a   1.000
_cell.length_b   1.000
_cell.length_c   1.000
_cell.angle_alpha   90.00
_cell.angle_beta   90.00
_cell.angle_gamma   90.00
#
_symmetry.space_group_name_H-M   'P 1'
#
loop_
_entity.id
_entity.type
_entity.pdbx_description
1 polymer ?
#
loop_
_entity_poly.entity_id
_entity_poly.type
_entity_poly.pdbx_seq_one_letter_code
_entity_poly.pdbx_strand_id
1 'polypeptide(L)'
;MIISGASDIGRMRSSNQDSFITGKISDSVGFVVVCDGMGGANGGNIASEIATNVISEHIKSAYRHNMGSNSMRYLLMSAVIAANTEIYDRAQEDETLSGMGTTVVAAIVVDNSAHIVHVGDSRAYIVSSNEIEQITHDHSVIQSMLDNGEITEQEAKKHPNRNVITRALGVRDKVDVDYDEISLSKDDILLICTDGLTNFVEDKKIAKIIKKNKISEYPD
;
A
#
# COMPACT_ATOMS: atom_id res chain seq x y z
N MET A 1 6.76 -2.40 19.46
CA MET A 1 6.50 -2.60 18.02
C MET A 1 7.83 -2.61 17.26
N ILE A 2 8.01 -3.55 16.32
CA ILE A 2 9.15 -3.59 15.39
C ILE A 2 8.58 -3.29 14.00
N ILE A 3 9.26 -2.45 13.24
CA ILE A 3 8.90 -2.09 11.87
C ILE A 3 10.16 -2.23 11.04
N SER A 4 10.06 -2.89 9.89
CA SER A 4 11.16 -2.99 8.91
C SER A 4 10.59 -2.92 7.50
N GLY A 5 11.39 -2.53 6.54
CA GLY A 5 10.99 -2.45 5.14
C GLY A 5 12.17 -2.68 4.22
N ALA A 6 11.90 -3.17 3.03
CA ALA A 6 12.89 -3.35 1.98
C ALA A 6 12.27 -3.09 0.61
N SER A 7 13.06 -2.60 -0.31
CA SER A 7 12.70 -2.46 -1.72
C SER A 7 13.83 -2.99 -2.59
N ASP A 8 13.46 -3.66 -3.67
CA ASP A 8 14.42 -4.22 -4.63
C ASP A 8 13.91 -4.00 -6.07
N ILE A 9 14.78 -3.53 -6.94
CA ILE A 9 14.45 -3.25 -8.35
C ILE A 9 14.09 -4.52 -9.14
N GLY A 10 14.48 -5.69 -8.62
CA GLY A 10 14.37 -6.95 -9.33
C GLY A 10 15.39 -7.07 -10.48
N ARG A 11 15.19 -8.09 -11.35
CA ARG A 11 16.15 -8.44 -12.39
C ARG A 11 15.80 -7.92 -13.78
N MET A 12 14.62 -7.39 -13.97
CA MET A 12 14.08 -7.09 -15.31
C MET A 12 13.89 -5.60 -15.57
N ARG A 13 13.73 -4.78 -14.53
CA ARG A 13 13.48 -3.35 -14.64
C ARG A 13 14.77 -2.55 -14.58
N SER A 14 14.83 -1.39 -15.26
CA SER A 14 15.95 -0.45 -15.23
C SER A 14 15.84 0.59 -14.11
N SER A 15 14.62 0.78 -13.57
CA SER A 15 14.34 1.68 -12.45
C SER A 15 13.31 1.04 -11.52
N ASN A 16 13.41 1.34 -10.24
CA ASN A 16 12.40 1.00 -9.25
C ASN A 16 11.43 2.19 -9.12
N GLN A 17 10.14 1.93 -9.32
CA GLN A 17 9.09 2.94 -9.18
C GLN A 17 8.31 2.79 -7.87
N ASP A 18 8.65 1.77 -7.08
CA ASP A 18 8.10 1.61 -5.74
C ASP A 18 8.78 2.57 -4.77
N SER A 19 8.00 3.11 -3.85
CA SER A 19 8.48 3.91 -2.74
C SER A 19 7.82 3.48 -1.44
N PHE A 20 8.54 3.53 -0.32
CA PHE A 20 7.96 3.30 0.99
C PHE A 20 8.60 4.17 2.06
N ILE A 21 7.83 4.48 3.08
CA ILE A 21 8.29 5.14 4.29
C ILE A 21 7.69 4.43 5.50
N THR A 22 8.53 4.19 6.50
CA THR A 22 8.10 3.71 7.81
C THR A 22 8.53 4.67 8.90
N GLY A 23 7.80 4.68 10.00
CA GLY A 23 8.19 5.53 11.13
C GLY A 23 7.52 5.13 12.43
N LYS A 24 8.17 5.49 13.54
CA LYS A 24 7.60 5.40 14.88
C LYS A 24 7.26 6.81 15.36
N ILE A 25 6.03 6.97 15.87
CA ILE A 25 5.59 8.19 16.55
C ILE A 25 5.84 8.05 18.06
N SER A 26 5.65 6.82 18.59
CA SER A 26 5.97 6.44 19.97
C SER A 26 6.29 4.94 20.03
N ASP A 27 6.57 4.42 21.23
CA ASP A 27 6.86 2.98 21.42
C ASP A 27 5.69 2.07 20.99
N SER A 28 4.46 2.56 21.11
CA SER A 28 3.23 1.82 20.76
C SER A 28 2.55 2.30 19.47
N VAL A 29 3.10 3.33 18.81
CA VAL A 29 2.49 3.92 17.61
C VAL A 29 3.51 3.96 16.49
N GLY A 30 3.18 3.31 15.39
CA GLY A 30 3.97 3.32 14.18
C GLY A 30 3.12 3.50 12.94
N PHE A 31 3.75 3.89 11.85
CA PHE A 31 3.09 4.01 10.56
C PHE A 31 3.95 3.44 9.44
N VAL A 32 3.29 3.09 8.36
CA VAL A 32 3.91 2.65 7.11
C VAL A 32 3.10 3.19 5.95
N VAL A 33 3.81 3.57 4.87
CA VAL A 33 3.23 3.95 3.59
C VAL A 33 4.01 3.22 2.51
N VAL A 34 3.30 2.52 1.61
CA VAL A 34 3.87 1.81 0.46
C VAL A 34 3.13 2.25 -0.78
N CYS A 35 3.85 2.58 -1.84
CA CYS A 35 3.35 3.10 -3.09
C CYS A 35 4.05 2.41 -4.27
N ASP A 36 3.28 1.95 -5.26
CA ASP A 36 3.76 1.41 -6.54
C ASP A 36 3.48 2.44 -7.63
N GLY A 37 4.53 3.04 -8.16
CA GLY A 37 4.43 4.11 -9.13
C GLY A 37 4.21 3.62 -10.56
N MET A 38 3.34 4.31 -11.28
CA MET A 38 3.04 4.06 -12.69
C MET A 38 3.10 5.35 -13.52
N GLY A 39 3.36 5.24 -14.84
CA GLY A 39 3.34 6.40 -15.74
C GLY A 39 4.67 6.66 -16.45
N GLY A 40 5.01 5.82 -17.43
CA GLY A 40 6.17 6.03 -18.29
C GLY A 40 7.53 5.95 -17.59
N ALA A 41 8.59 6.42 -18.26
CA ALA A 41 9.97 6.21 -17.82
C ALA A 41 10.32 6.92 -16.50
N ASN A 42 9.70 8.05 -16.19
CA ASN A 42 10.05 8.87 -15.02
C ASN A 42 8.82 9.30 -14.16
N GLY A 43 7.60 9.08 -14.61
CA GLY A 43 6.41 9.56 -13.90
C GLY A 43 6.11 8.76 -12.64
N GLY A 44 6.26 7.44 -12.69
CA GLY A 44 5.89 6.55 -11.59
C GLY A 44 6.70 6.76 -10.32
N ASN A 45 8.03 6.88 -10.44
CA ASN A 45 8.88 7.13 -9.27
C ASN A 45 8.59 8.50 -8.62
N ILE A 46 8.32 9.53 -9.43
CA ILE A 46 7.95 10.85 -8.91
C ILE A 46 6.61 10.78 -8.16
N ALA A 47 5.60 10.11 -8.74
CA ALA A 47 4.30 9.96 -8.11
C ALA A 47 4.36 9.18 -6.79
N SER A 48 5.09 8.05 -6.75
CA SER A 48 5.24 7.24 -5.53
C SER A 48 6.04 7.97 -4.44
N GLU A 49 7.08 8.75 -4.80
CA GLU A 49 7.83 9.57 -3.86
C GLU A 49 6.99 10.73 -3.29
N ILE A 50 6.22 11.44 -4.12
CA ILE A 50 5.28 12.48 -3.66
C ILE A 50 4.28 11.86 -2.67
N ALA A 51 3.66 10.73 -3.04
CA ALA A 51 2.66 10.08 -2.19
C ALA A 51 3.23 9.71 -0.82
N THR A 52 4.37 9.01 -0.79
CA THR A 52 4.99 8.58 0.47
C THR A 52 5.37 9.77 1.35
N ASN A 53 5.93 10.83 0.77
CA ASN A 53 6.33 12.03 1.50
C ASN A 53 5.12 12.79 2.05
N VAL A 54 4.13 13.14 1.22
CA VAL A 54 2.95 13.90 1.62
C VAL A 54 2.18 13.15 2.72
N ILE A 55 1.93 11.86 2.53
CA ILE A 55 1.17 11.06 3.48
C ILE A 55 1.93 10.95 4.81
N SER A 56 3.24 10.67 4.78
CA SER A 56 4.03 10.54 6.01
C SER A 56 4.12 11.85 6.80
N GLU A 57 4.31 12.98 6.12
CA GLU A 57 4.33 14.30 6.77
C GLU A 57 2.95 14.68 7.34
N HIS A 58 1.87 14.35 6.62
CA HIS A 58 0.52 14.57 7.11
C HIS A 58 0.25 13.75 8.38
N ILE A 59 0.64 12.46 8.38
CA ILE A 59 0.53 11.60 9.55
C ILE A 59 1.32 12.19 10.73
N LYS A 60 2.60 12.53 10.55
CA LYS A 60 3.45 13.09 11.61
C LYS A 60 2.91 14.41 12.18
N SER A 61 2.39 15.28 11.32
CA SER A 61 1.90 16.61 11.73
C SER A 61 0.52 16.59 12.37
N ALA A 62 -0.38 15.71 11.91
CA ALA A 62 -1.78 15.70 12.33
C ALA A 62 -2.12 14.65 13.38
N TYR A 63 -1.30 13.61 13.53
CA TYR A 63 -1.52 12.60 14.58
C TYR A 63 -1.52 13.25 15.97
N ARG A 64 -2.48 12.83 16.80
CA ARG A 64 -2.54 13.22 18.22
C ARG A 64 -2.78 11.96 19.06
N HIS A 65 -2.18 11.92 20.21
CA HIS A 65 -2.38 10.81 21.15
C HIS A 65 -3.88 10.67 21.52
N ASN A 66 -4.36 9.43 21.67
CA ASN A 66 -5.75 9.10 21.98
C ASN A 66 -6.79 9.52 20.91
N MET A 67 -6.40 9.59 19.66
CA MET A 67 -7.37 9.73 18.58
C MET A 67 -8.26 8.49 18.52
N GLY A 68 -9.60 8.68 18.44
CA GLY A 68 -10.53 7.60 18.18
C GLY A 68 -10.54 7.17 16.70
N SER A 69 -11.13 5.99 16.41
CA SER A 69 -11.17 5.38 15.09
C SER A 69 -11.63 6.32 13.97
N ASN A 70 -12.68 7.08 14.20
CA ASN A 70 -13.15 8.06 13.19
C ASN A 70 -12.10 9.13 12.89
N SER A 71 -11.40 9.62 13.90
CA SER A 71 -10.33 10.61 13.71
C SER A 71 -9.14 10.04 12.95
N MET A 72 -8.78 8.77 13.22
CA MET A 72 -7.75 8.04 12.47
C MET A 72 -8.14 7.86 11.01
N ARG A 73 -9.39 7.43 10.78
CA ARG A 73 -9.94 7.34 9.42
C ARG A 73 -9.82 8.66 8.66
N TYR A 74 -10.28 9.76 9.25
CA TYR A 74 -10.21 11.08 8.62
C TYR A 74 -8.76 11.53 8.37
N LEU A 75 -7.86 11.28 9.33
CA LEU A 75 -6.44 11.59 9.19
C LEU A 75 -5.84 10.88 7.97
N LEU A 76 -6.01 9.55 7.88
CA LEU A 76 -5.46 8.77 6.78
C LEU A 76 -6.09 9.12 5.44
N MET A 77 -7.42 9.23 5.38
CA MET A 77 -8.11 9.60 4.14
C MET A 77 -7.71 11.00 3.66
N SER A 78 -7.62 11.99 4.56
CA SER A 78 -7.19 13.34 4.18
C SER A 78 -5.75 13.38 3.70
N ALA A 79 -4.86 12.57 4.28
CA ALA A 79 -3.48 12.45 3.84
C ALA A 79 -3.39 11.90 2.40
N VAL A 80 -4.16 10.86 2.09
CA VAL A 80 -4.21 10.28 0.73
C VAL A 80 -4.82 11.26 -0.27
N ILE A 81 -5.88 11.97 0.10
CA ILE A 81 -6.50 12.99 -0.77
C ILE A 81 -5.51 14.12 -1.05
N ALA A 82 -4.76 14.59 -0.05
CA ALA A 82 -3.73 15.60 -0.23
C ALA A 82 -2.63 15.13 -1.20
N ALA A 83 -2.17 13.89 -1.06
CA ALA A 83 -1.20 13.30 -1.99
C ALA A 83 -1.76 13.19 -3.42
N ASN A 84 -3.03 12.77 -3.56
CA ASN A 84 -3.68 12.72 -4.87
C ASN A 84 -3.69 14.09 -5.55
N THR A 85 -4.07 15.13 -4.81
CA THR A 85 -4.11 16.50 -5.33
C THR A 85 -2.73 16.94 -5.82
N GLU A 86 -1.68 16.75 -5.00
CA GLU A 86 -0.33 17.18 -5.35
C GLU A 86 0.22 16.45 -6.58
N ILE A 87 -0.02 15.12 -6.69
CA ILE A 87 0.41 14.35 -7.86
C ILE A 87 -0.37 14.80 -9.11
N TYR A 88 -1.68 14.98 -8.98
CA TYR A 88 -2.52 15.41 -10.09
C TYR A 88 -2.13 16.80 -10.61
N ASP A 89 -1.97 17.78 -9.72
CA ASP A 89 -1.58 19.15 -10.08
C ASP A 89 -0.19 19.15 -10.74
N ARG A 90 0.76 18.40 -10.21
CA ARG A 90 2.10 18.27 -10.79
C ARG A 90 2.07 17.66 -12.21
N ALA A 91 1.19 16.68 -12.44
CA ALA A 91 1.00 16.08 -13.77
C ALA A 91 0.33 17.04 -14.76
N GLN A 92 -0.44 18.04 -14.28
CA GLN A 92 -1.02 19.07 -15.14
C GLN A 92 -0.03 20.20 -15.48
N GLU A 93 0.93 20.48 -14.58
CA GLU A 93 1.94 21.52 -14.76
C GLU A 93 3.08 21.10 -15.70
N ASP A 94 3.37 19.81 -15.81
CA ASP A 94 4.48 19.26 -16.59
C ASP A 94 4.00 18.14 -17.51
N GLU A 95 3.92 18.45 -18.82
CA GLU A 95 3.48 17.51 -19.85
C GLU A 95 4.33 16.22 -19.89
N THR A 96 5.60 16.26 -19.45
CA THR A 96 6.46 15.08 -19.39
C THR A 96 6.04 14.08 -18.31
N LEU A 97 5.24 14.52 -17.34
CA LEU A 97 4.67 13.74 -16.24
C LEU A 97 3.20 13.37 -16.49
N SER A 98 2.67 13.68 -17.66
CA SER A 98 1.27 13.39 -17.99
C SER A 98 0.95 11.90 -17.81
N GLY A 99 -0.11 11.61 -17.07
CA GLY A 99 -0.54 10.24 -16.76
C GLY A 99 0.29 9.53 -15.69
N MET A 100 1.16 10.25 -14.96
CA MET A 100 1.79 9.67 -13.78
C MET A 100 0.75 9.39 -12.71
N GLY A 101 1.00 8.36 -11.93
CA GLY A 101 0.16 7.98 -10.80
C GLY A 101 0.86 6.96 -9.92
N THR A 102 0.20 6.57 -8.86
CA THR A 102 0.71 5.55 -7.96
C THR A 102 -0.41 4.85 -7.20
N THR A 103 -0.21 3.61 -6.81
CA THR A 103 -1.00 2.97 -5.77
C THR A 103 -0.64 3.56 -4.42
N VAL A 104 -1.40 3.25 -3.40
CA VAL A 104 -1.04 3.48 -2.01
C VAL A 104 -1.66 2.43 -1.10
N VAL A 105 -0.88 1.96 -0.15
CA VAL A 105 -1.36 1.35 1.10
C VAL A 105 -0.66 2.07 2.24
N ALA A 106 -1.44 2.71 3.09
CA ALA A 106 -0.92 3.38 4.28
C ALA A 106 -1.60 2.84 5.53
N ALA A 107 -0.83 2.63 6.59
CA ALA A 107 -1.35 2.17 7.86
C ALA A 107 -0.75 2.93 9.03
N ILE A 108 -1.58 3.16 10.06
CA ILE A 108 -1.16 3.55 11.39
C ILE A 108 -1.54 2.41 12.35
N VAL A 109 -0.55 1.92 13.08
CA VAL A 109 -0.78 0.92 14.12
C VAL A 109 -0.66 1.61 15.47
N VAL A 110 -1.70 1.49 16.28
CA VAL A 110 -1.78 2.03 17.64
C VAL A 110 -2.12 0.88 18.58
N ASP A 111 -1.20 0.58 19.49
CA ASP A 111 -1.34 -0.55 20.42
C ASP A 111 -1.66 -1.86 19.66
N ASN A 112 -2.91 -2.32 19.76
CA ASN A 112 -3.39 -3.55 19.13
C ASN A 112 -4.38 -3.29 17.98
N SER A 113 -4.43 -2.09 17.44
CA SER A 113 -5.30 -1.75 16.30
C SER A 113 -4.49 -1.23 15.13
N ALA A 114 -4.81 -1.69 13.93
CA ALA A 114 -4.29 -1.13 12.70
C ALA A 114 -5.40 -0.45 11.90
N HIS A 115 -5.16 0.80 11.53
CA HIS A 115 -6.01 1.61 10.67
C HIS A 115 -5.34 1.69 9.32
N ILE A 116 -6.00 1.22 8.27
CA ILE A 116 -5.43 1.01 6.95
C ILE A 116 -6.27 1.78 5.93
N VAL A 117 -5.61 2.44 4.99
CA VAL A 117 -6.24 2.99 3.78
C VAL A 117 -5.52 2.47 2.55
N HIS A 118 -6.26 2.28 1.46
CA HIS A 118 -5.63 1.87 0.22
C HIS A 118 -6.33 2.42 -1.03
N VAL A 119 -5.54 2.54 -2.10
CA VAL A 119 -5.97 2.80 -3.48
C VAL A 119 -5.03 2.02 -4.41
N GLY A 120 -5.60 1.18 -5.26
CA GLY A 120 -4.83 0.35 -6.21
C GLY A 120 -4.84 -1.13 -5.84
N ASP A 121 -3.80 -1.85 -6.26
CA ASP A 121 -3.63 -3.30 -6.10
C ASP A 121 -2.39 -3.69 -5.26
N SER A 122 -1.73 -2.72 -4.65
CA SER A 122 -0.83 -2.96 -3.52
C SER A 122 -1.65 -3.42 -2.32
N ARG A 123 -1.10 -4.33 -1.52
CA ARG A 123 -1.89 -5.10 -0.55
C ARG A 123 -1.40 -4.98 0.88
N ALA A 124 -2.35 -5.08 1.81
CA ALA A 124 -2.09 -5.33 3.23
C ALA A 124 -2.60 -6.72 3.62
N TYR A 125 -1.78 -7.43 4.40
CA TYR A 125 -2.10 -8.75 4.95
C TYR A 125 -1.89 -8.76 6.45
N ILE A 126 -2.70 -9.55 7.14
CA ILE A 126 -2.40 -10.00 8.49
C ILE A 126 -1.84 -11.42 8.43
N VAL A 127 -0.68 -11.63 9.05
CA VAL A 127 -0.06 -12.94 9.16
C VAL A 127 -0.08 -13.34 10.62
N SER A 128 -0.98 -14.26 10.95
CA SER A 128 -1.12 -14.86 12.26
C SER A 128 -0.35 -16.19 12.38
N SER A 129 -0.40 -16.86 13.53
CA SER A 129 0.27 -18.16 13.74
C SER A 129 -0.17 -19.23 12.74
N ASN A 130 -1.41 -19.19 12.23
CA ASN A 130 -1.98 -20.25 11.41
C ASN A 130 -2.32 -19.82 9.97
N GLU A 131 -2.54 -18.53 9.73
CA GLU A 131 -3.13 -18.03 8.48
C GLU A 131 -2.42 -16.78 7.97
N ILE A 132 -2.61 -16.51 6.70
CA ILE A 132 -2.37 -15.22 6.06
C ILE A 132 -3.70 -14.79 5.44
N GLU A 133 -4.13 -13.60 5.76
CA GLU A 133 -5.39 -13.03 5.29
C GLU A 133 -5.10 -11.68 4.64
N GLN A 134 -5.59 -11.50 3.41
CA GLN A 134 -5.55 -10.21 2.73
C GLN A 134 -6.65 -9.33 3.30
N ILE A 135 -6.29 -8.12 3.73
CA ILE A 135 -7.20 -7.13 4.30
C ILE A 135 -7.73 -6.20 3.22
N THR A 136 -6.86 -5.71 2.35
CA THR A 136 -7.23 -4.81 1.25
C THR A 136 -7.92 -5.56 0.12
N HIS A 137 -8.86 -4.90 -0.57
CA HIS A 137 -9.52 -5.44 -1.75
C HIS A 137 -8.99 -4.74 -3.00
N ASP A 138 -8.38 -5.47 -3.92
CA ASP A 138 -7.65 -4.88 -5.05
C ASP A 138 -8.56 -4.04 -5.96
N HIS A 139 -8.15 -2.85 -6.27
CA HIS A 139 -8.80 -2.03 -7.30
C HIS A 139 -8.23 -2.38 -8.68
N SER A 140 -8.59 -3.55 -9.18
CA SER A 140 -8.13 -4.08 -10.47
C SER A 140 -9.28 -4.62 -11.33
N VAL A 141 -9.06 -4.70 -12.63
CA VAL A 141 -10.02 -5.32 -13.57
C VAL A 141 -10.25 -6.78 -13.19
N ILE A 142 -9.20 -7.47 -12.81
CA ILE A 142 -9.26 -8.89 -12.43
C ILE A 142 -10.09 -9.10 -11.18
N GLN A 143 -9.91 -8.28 -10.17
CA GLN A 143 -10.70 -8.38 -8.95
C GLN A 143 -12.18 -8.17 -9.23
N SER A 144 -12.52 -7.16 -10.05
CA SER A 144 -13.91 -6.93 -10.44
C SER A 144 -14.52 -8.13 -11.18
N MET A 145 -13.75 -8.81 -12.04
CA MET A 145 -14.22 -10.01 -12.74
C MET A 145 -14.39 -11.21 -11.80
N LEU A 146 -13.52 -11.35 -10.80
CA LEU A 146 -13.64 -12.37 -9.74
C LEU A 146 -14.89 -12.13 -8.88
N ASP A 147 -15.13 -10.89 -8.45
CA ASP A 147 -16.28 -10.51 -7.64
C ASP A 147 -17.61 -10.77 -8.35
N ASN A 148 -17.64 -10.54 -9.67
CA ASN A 148 -18.80 -10.80 -10.52
C ASN A 148 -18.96 -12.30 -10.89
N GLY A 149 -17.99 -13.15 -10.52
CA GLY A 149 -17.99 -14.57 -10.90
C GLY A 149 -17.76 -14.81 -12.40
N GLU A 150 -17.18 -13.83 -13.11
CA GLU A 150 -16.91 -13.93 -14.56
C GLU A 150 -15.71 -14.83 -14.86
N ILE A 151 -14.74 -14.87 -13.94
CA ILE A 151 -13.54 -15.72 -14.02
C ILE A 151 -13.26 -16.41 -12.68
N THR A 152 -12.53 -17.51 -12.73
CA THR A 152 -11.98 -18.21 -11.57
C THR A 152 -10.60 -17.66 -11.19
N GLU A 153 -10.13 -17.92 -9.97
CA GLU A 153 -8.76 -17.56 -9.53
C GLU A 153 -7.67 -18.15 -10.44
N GLN A 154 -7.90 -19.31 -11.03
CA GLN A 154 -6.94 -19.94 -11.95
C GLN A 154 -6.85 -19.21 -13.29
N GLU A 155 -7.97 -18.71 -13.79
CA GLU A 155 -8.04 -17.90 -15.02
C GLU A 155 -7.45 -16.50 -14.75
N ALA A 156 -7.72 -15.91 -13.61
CA ALA A 156 -7.17 -14.62 -13.17
C ALA A 156 -5.64 -14.56 -13.29
N LYS A 157 -4.94 -15.61 -12.84
CA LYS A 157 -3.47 -15.69 -12.89
C LYS A 157 -2.86 -15.59 -14.30
N LYS A 158 -3.64 -15.93 -15.34
CA LYS A 158 -3.18 -15.96 -16.74
C LYS A 158 -3.87 -14.91 -17.61
N HIS A 159 -4.73 -14.11 -17.02
CA HIS A 159 -5.54 -13.15 -17.77
C HIS A 159 -4.65 -12.02 -18.34
N PRO A 160 -4.89 -11.58 -19.60
CA PRO A 160 -4.08 -10.52 -20.22
C PRO A 160 -4.13 -9.19 -19.45
N ASN A 161 -5.24 -8.88 -18.79
CA ASN A 161 -5.45 -7.64 -18.03
C ASN A 161 -5.09 -7.78 -16.53
N ARG A 162 -4.30 -8.79 -16.15
CA ARG A 162 -3.99 -9.03 -14.73
C ARG A 162 -3.26 -7.90 -14.01
N ASN A 163 -2.62 -6.99 -14.75
CA ASN A 163 -1.90 -5.84 -14.20
C ASN A 163 -2.67 -4.52 -14.44
N VAL A 164 -3.98 -4.58 -14.76
CA VAL A 164 -4.77 -3.36 -15.04
C VAL A 164 -5.51 -2.95 -13.79
N ILE A 165 -5.05 -1.85 -13.18
CA ILE A 165 -5.72 -1.24 -12.02
C ILE A 165 -6.83 -0.30 -12.47
N THR A 166 -7.84 -0.15 -11.62
CA THR A 166 -9.02 0.69 -11.87
C THR A 166 -9.00 2.01 -11.08
N ARG A 167 -8.14 2.08 -10.03
CA ARG A 167 -7.93 3.28 -9.21
C ARG A 167 -6.45 3.49 -8.93
N ALA A 168 -6.02 4.75 -9.00
CA ALA A 168 -4.67 5.19 -8.62
C ALA A 168 -4.71 6.66 -8.22
N LEU A 169 -3.74 7.11 -7.44
CA LEU A 169 -3.51 8.51 -7.12
C LEU A 169 -2.94 9.24 -8.33
N GLY A 170 -3.27 10.52 -8.49
CA GLY A 170 -2.72 11.42 -9.49
C GLY A 170 -3.37 11.31 -10.88
N VAL A 171 -4.19 10.29 -11.15
CA VAL A 171 -4.83 10.08 -12.47
C VAL A 171 -6.07 10.94 -12.66
N ARG A 172 -6.76 11.28 -11.56
CA ARG A 172 -7.96 12.12 -11.55
C ARG A 172 -7.88 13.13 -10.41
N ASP A 173 -8.64 14.23 -10.53
CA ASP A 173 -8.77 15.26 -9.50
C ASP A 173 -9.32 14.71 -8.18
N LYS A 174 -10.15 13.66 -8.24
CA LYS A 174 -10.73 12.98 -7.09
C LYS A 174 -10.43 11.50 -7.11
N VAL A 175 -10.25 10.95 -5.93
CA VAL A 175 -10.01 9.52 -5.72
C VAL A 175 -10.86 9.00 -4.57
N ASP A 176 -11.46 7.82 -4.77
CA ASP A 176 -12.14 7.08 -3.70
C ASP A 176 -11.11 6.24 -2.95
N VAL A 177 -11.04 6.46 -1.63
CA VAL A 177 -10.08 5.81 -0.73
C VAL A 177 -10.83 4.81 0.14
N ASP A 178 -10.41 3.56 0.12
CA ASP A 178 -10.97 2.53 0.99
C ASP A 178 -10.24 2.54 2.34
N TYR A 179 -10.98 2.21 3.40
CA TYR A 179 -10.50 2.22 4.78
C TYR A 179 -10.93 0.96 5.52
N ASP A 180 -9.97 0.34 6.20
CA ASP A 180 -10.18 -0.81 7.07
C ASP A 180 -9.61 -0.54 8.47
N GLU A 181 -10.25 -1.12 9.47
CA GLU A 181 -9.77 -1.16 10.85
C GLU A 181 -9.76 -2.59 11.33
N ILE A 182 -8.60 -3.08 11.76
CA ILE A 182 -8.43 -4.44 12.24
C ILE A 182 -7.81 -4.47 13.62
N SER A 183 -8.16 -5.48 14.39
CA SER A 183 -7.52 -5.78 15.68
C SER A 183 -6.36 -6.73 15.46
N LEU A 184 -5.22 -6.42 16.05
CA LEU A 184 -4.01 -7.24 16.03
C LEU A 184 -3.88 -8.03 17.33
N SER A 185 -3.64 -9.32 17.22
CA SER A 185 -3.25 -10.16 18.35
C SER A 185 -1.75 -10.05 18.60
N LYS A 186 -1.33 -10.54 19.77
CA LYS A 186 0.11 -10.66 20.04
C LYS A 186 0.75 -11.60 19.02
N ASP A 187 1.92 -11.17 18.51
CA ASP A 187 2.72 -11.90 17.50
C ASP A 187 2.13 -11.90 16.08
N ASP A 188 1.01 -11.21 15.84
CA ASP A 188 0.55 -10.94 14.48
C ASP A 188 1.51 -10.00 13.76
N ILE A 189 1.66 -10.20 12.45
CA ILE A 189 2.48 -9.35 11.58
C ILE A 189 1.57 -8.71 10.53
N LEU A 190 1.58 -7.40 10.49
CA LEU A 190 1.00 -6.63 9.38
C LEU A 190 2.05 -6.55 8.27
N LEU A 191 1.80 -7.21 7.14
CA LEU A 191 2.60 -7.12 5.94
C LEU A 191 1.93 -6.18 4.95
N ILE A 192 2.67 -5.21 4.42
CA ILE A 192 2.23 -4.34 3.33
C ILE A 192 3.23 -4.47 2.20
N CYS A 193 2.75 -4.66 0.97
CA CYS A 193 3.60 -4.88 -0.19
C CYS A 193 2.96 -4.41 -1.49
N THR A 194 3.80 -4.16 -2.49
CA THR A 194 3.39 -3.95 -3.88
C THR A 194 3.15 -5.28 -4.59
N ASP A 195 2.63 -5.23 -5.81
CA ASP A 195 2.39 -6.37 -6.68
C ASP A 195 3.69 -7.09 -7.08
N GLY A 196 4.84 -6.40 -6.97
CA GLY A 196 6.17 -6.97 -7.16
C GLY A 196 6.46 -8.19 -6.26
N LEU A 197 5.76 -8.32 -5.13
CA LEU A 197 5.81 -9.52 -4.30
C LEU A 197 4.74 -10.54 -4.72
N THR A 198 3.49 -10.12 -4.78
CA THR A 198 2.31 -11.01 -4.88
C THR A 198 2.11 -11.59 -6.26
N ASN A 199 2.62 -10.95 -7.31
CA ASN A 199 2.63 -11.50 -8.67
C ASN A 199 3.57 -12.71 -8.83
N PHE A 200 4.55 -12.88 -7.94
CA PHE A 200 5.58 -13.93 -8.04
C PHE A 200 5.58 -14.93 -6.90
N VAL A 201 5.02 -14.58 -5.76
CA VAL A 201 5.03 -15.43 -4.56
C VAL A 201 3.62 -15.61 -4.02
N GLU A 202 3.17 -16.86 -3.94
CA GLU A 202 1.85 -17.17 -3.40
C GLU A 202 1.77 -16.87 -1.89
N ASP A 203 0.62 -16.45 -1.41
CA ASP A 203 0.36 -16.04 -0.02
C ASP A 203 0.80 -17.09 1.00
N LYS A 204 0.51 -18.38 0.74
CA LYS A 204 0.97 -19.50 1.59
C LYS A 204 2.49 -19.56 1.72
N LYS A 205 3.22 -19.23 0.66
CA LYS A 205 4.68 -19.22 0.66
C LYS A 205 5.21 -17.98 1.40
N ILE A 206 4.57 -16.82 1.23
CA ILE A 206 4.85 -15.60 1.98
C ILE A 206 4.72 -15.88 3.49
N ALA A 207 3.58 -16.41 3.93
CA ALA A 207 3.34 -16.77 5.32
C ALA A 207 4.40 -17.74 5.87
N LYS A 208 4.78 -18.75 5.08
CA LYS A 208 5.80 -19.73 5.49
C LYS A 208 7.19 -19.10 5.69
N ILE A 209 7.55 -18.13 4.83
CA ILE A 209 8.84 -17.43 4.94
C ILE A 209 8.83 -16.54 6.19
N ILE A 210 7.77 -15.76 6.38
CA ILE A 210 7.61 -14.88 7.54
C ILE A 210 7.69 -15.67 8.85
N LYS A 211 7.00 -16.80 8.94
CA LYS A 211 7.00 -17.63 10.16
C LYS A 211 8.32 -18.34 10.44
N LYS A 212 9.10 -18.61 9.41
CA LYS A 212 10.39 -19.34 9.56
C LYS A 212 11.48 -18.43 10.10
N ASN A 213 11.44 -17.15 9.78
CA ASN A 213 12.48 -16.20 10.13
C ASN A 213 12.05 -15.38 11.36
N LYS A 214 13.01 -14.97 12.17
CA LYS A 214 12.74 -14.04 13.27
C LYS A 214 12.62 -12.63 12.70
N ILE A 215 11.80 -11.78 13.32
CA ILE A 215 11.64 -10.38 12.91
C ILE A 215 12.98 -9.63 12.86
N SER A 216 13.95 -10.02 13.73
CA SER A 216 15.32 -9.47 13.72
C SER A 216 16.16 -9.82 12.48
N GLU A 217 15.68 -10.72 11.62
CA GLU A 217 16.34 -11.11 10.38
C GLU A 217 15.78 -10.38 9.16
N TYR A 218 14.76 -9.54 9.35
CA TYR A 218 14.25 -8.68 8.28
C TYR A 218 15.13 -7.44 8.14
N PRO A 219 15.33 -6.93 6.92
CA PRO A 219 16.11 -5.73 6.69
C PRO A 219 15.50 -4.53 7.41
N ASP A 220 16.37 -3.66 7.90
CA ASP A 220 16.04 -2.37 8.47
C ASP A 220 15.73 -1.35 7.37
#